data_c5a6c8bf9d9bbadec5acf2fedf482fe1
#
_entry.id   c5a6c8bf9d9bbadec5acf2fedf482fe1
#
_cell.length_a   1.000
_cell.length_b   1.000
_cell.length_c   1.000
_cell.angle_alpha   90.00
_cell.angle_beta   90.00
_cell.angle_gamma   90.00
#
_symmetry.space_group_name_H-M   'P 1'
#
loop_
_entity.id
_entity.type
_entity.pdbx_description
1 polymer ?
#
loop_
_entity_poly.entity_id
_entity_poly.type
_entity_poly.pdbx_seq_one_letter_code
_entity_poly.pdbx_strand_id
1 'polypeptide(L)'
;MARLRDGDCLHCRRTKCPGPASNGANSYCSCQATECNRCATAFLRYVELATDGRSSVSKANGVLYQLSGSTEVSIGNDVKVINPGEGLFIGSGKTAQLKASSGGPSTFLHFFLVPAADLDATEMAPAIVKHVYRTTAPIPDLKPSGYDLNLTRVTFPAGMPSNAPHHRSGAALYYVLSGTGANTIDGTVISRAPGAFIYEPFDLVHQWGNPGPEPLTFITFNINPEGVAAVLPGAPAKTQ
;
A
#
# COMPACT_ATOMS: atom_id res chain seq x y z
N MET A 1 -27.98 -19.78 -19.71
CA MET A 1 -27.69 -18.54 -18.94
C MET A 1 -27.28 -18.92 -17.52
N ALA A 2 -26.01 -19.09 -17.28
CA ALA A 2 -25.48 -19.42 -15.96
C ALA A 2 -25.21 -18.10 -15.24
N ARG A 3 -25.89 -17.86 -14.12
CA ARG A 3 -25.58 -16.75 -13.21
C ARG A 3 -24.25 -17.07 -12.51
N LEU A 4 -23.23 -16.30 -12.80
CA LEU A 4 -22.00 -16.27 -12.00
C LEU A 4 -22.35 -15.81 -10.59
N ARG A 5 -22.04 -16.62 -9.59
CA ARG A 5 -22.21 -16.28 -8.17
C ARG A 5 -21.20 -15.21 -7.78
N ASP A 6 -21.67 -14.14 -7.17
CA ASP A 6 -20.85 -13.15 -6.50
C ASP A 6 -20.07 -13.84 -5.37
N GLY A 7 -18.80 -14.13 -5.57
CA GLY A 7 -18.00 -14.76 -4.52
C GLY A 7 -16.57 -15.18 -4.87
N ASP A 8 -16.23 -15.31 -6.12
CA ASP A 8 -14.92 -15.86 -6.50
C ASP A 8 -13.95 -14.76 -6.98
N CYS A 9 -13.61 -13.85 -6.10
CA CYS A 9 -12.39 -13.04 -6.26
C CYS A 9 -11.30 -13.63 -5.39
N LEU A 10 -10.24 -14.18 -6.02
CA LEU A 10 -8.87 -14.11 -5.59
C LEU A 10 -8.23 -15.32 -4.92
N HIS A 11 -7.34 -15.91 -5.69
CA HIS A 11 -6.23 -16.68 -5.16
C HIS A 11 -4.98 -15.78 -5.11
N CYS A 12 -4.58 -15.34 -3.93
CA CYS A 12 -3.27 -14.74 -3.74
C CYS A 12 -2.22 -15.86 -3.63
N ARG A 13 -1.28 -15.92 -4.57
CA ARG A 13 -0.11 -16.78 -4.46
C ARG A 13 1.02 -16.03 -3.78
N ARG A 14 1.54 -16.57 -2.68
CA ARG A 14 2.75 -16.04 -2.03
C ARG A 14 3.95 -16.31 -2.94
N THR A 15 4.57 -15.25 -3.44
CA THR A 15 5.92 -15.33 -3.98
C THR A 15 6.92 -15.07 -2.84
N LYS A 16 8.10 -15.72 -2.91
CA LYS A 16 9.19 -15.47 -1.93
C LYS A 16 9.55 -14.00 -1.99
N CYS A 17 9.64 -13.36 -0.81
CA CYS A 17 10.20 -12.02 -0.73
C CYS A 17 11.62 -12.04 -1.31
N PRO A 18 11.97 -11.20 -2.27
CA PRO A 18 13.35 -11.00 -2.65
C PRO A 18 14.12 -10.45 -1.45
N GLY A 19 15.37 -10.86 -1.29
CA GLY A 19 16.27 -10.31 -0.28
C GLY A 19 16.41 -8.79 -0.42
N PRO A 20 17.05 -8.12 0.53
CA PRO A 20 17.19 -6.67 0.51
C PRO A 20 17.77 -6.19 -0.81
N ALA A 21 17.07 -5.26 -1.46
CA ALA A 21 17.54 -4.67 -2.69
C ALA A 21 18.81 -3.84 -2.42
N SER A 22 19.76 -3.88 -3.33
CA SER A 22 21.06 -3.19 -3.25
C SER A 22 21.01 -1.66 -3.11
N ASN A 23 19.82 -1.06 -3.11
CA ASN A 23 19.59 0.38 -3.14
C ASN A 23 18.97 0.94 -1.86
N GLY A 24 19.12 0.27 -0.72
CA GLY A 24 18.54 0.74 0.54
C GLY A 24 17.00 0.65 0.62
N ALA A 25 16.34 0.10 -0.38
CA ALA A 25 14.92 -0.19 -0.37
C ALA A 25 14.68 -1.57 0.23
N ASN A 26 13.95 -1.65 1.32
CA ASN A 26 13.51 -2.91 1.90
C ASN A 26 12.17 -3.28 1.27
N SER A 27 12.17 -4.30 0.40
CA SER A 27 10.93 -4.83 -0.17
C SER A 27 10.21 -5.70 0.86
N TYR A 28 8.97 -5.36 1.16
CA TYR A 28 8.09 -6.17 2.00
C TYR A 28 7.11 -6.92 1.11
N CYS A 29 7.21 -8.22 1.08
CA CYS A 29 6.30 -9.18 0.43
C CYS A 29 5.52 -8.69 -0.78
N SER A 30 5.87 -9.16 -1.95
CA SER A 30 4.99 -9.10 -3.11
C SER A 30 3.94 -10.22 -3.02
N CYS A 31 2.73 -9.92 -3.42
CA CYS A 31 1.67 -10.89 -3.58
C CYS A 31 1.04 -10.75 -4.95
N GLN A 32 0.85 -11.88 -5.62
CA GLN A 32 0.09 -11.92 -6.86
C GLN A 32 -1.39 -12.03 -6.53
N ALA A 33 -2.16 -11.08 -7.00
CA ALA A 33 -3.62 -11.09 -6.91
C ALA A 33 -4.19 -11.20 -8.33
N THR A 34 -4.98 -12.24 -8.56
CA THR A 34 -5.74 -12.36 -9.83
C THR A 34 -7.04 -11.59 -9.65
N GLU A 35 -7.23 -10.56 -10.42
CA GLU A 35 -8.31 -9.61 -10.22
C GLU A 35 -9.53 -9.83 -11.09
N CYS A 36 -10.67 -9.61 -10.46
CA CYS A 36 -11.93 -9.35 -11.10
C CYS A 36 -12.12 -7.83 -11.27
N ASN A 37 -12.57 -7.38 -12.45
CA ASN A 37 -12.81 -5.97 -12.80
C ASN A 37 -13.63 -5.14 -11.80
N ARG A 38 -14.18 -5.75 -10.78
CA ARG A 38 -15.04 -5.10 -9.79
C ARG A 38 -14.33 -4.73 -8.48
N CYS A 39 -13.04 -5.04 -8.36
CA CYS A 39 -12.28 -4.92 -7.10
C CYS A 39 -11.28 -3.77 -7.11
N ALA A 40 -11.50 -2.75 -7.90
CA ALA A 40 -10.48 -1.79 -8.26
C ALA A 40 -10.48 -0.49 -7.42
N THR A 41 -10.92 -0.54 -6.18
CA THR A 41 -10.85 0.63 -5.31
C THR A 41 -9.71 0.48 -4.33
N ALA A 42 -8.77 1.42 -4.35
CA ALA A 42 -7.66 1.47 -3.43
C ALA A 42 -7.96 2.34 -2.21
N PHE A 43 -7.51 1.87 -1.07
CA PHE A 43 -7.67 2.51 0.23
C PHE A 43 -6.36 2.63 0.95
N LEU A 44 -6.23 3.72 1.70
CA LEU A 44 -5.26 3.85 2.76
C LEU A 44 -5.98 4.31 4.03
N ARG A 45 -5.86 3.53 5.09
CA ARG A 45 -6.33 3.88 6.41
C ARG A 45 -5.17 3.95 7.40
N TYR A 46 -5.26 4.90 8.31
CA TYR A 46 -4.52 4.92 9.56
C TYR A 46 -5.41 4.31 10.62
N VAL A 47 -4.90 3.34 11.35
CA VAL A 47 -5.63 2.63 12.40
C VAL A 47 -4.83 2.70 13.69
N GLU A 48 -5.50 3.12 14.77
CA GLU A 48 -4.96 3.13 16.12
C GLU A 48 -5.81 2.20 16.98
N LEU A 49 -5.17 1.21 17.59
CA LEU A 49 -5.76 0.33 18.59
C LEU A 49 -5.27 0.79 19.96
N ALA A 50 -6.21 1.07 20.86
CA ALA A 50 -5.90 1.27 22.28
C ALA A 50 -5.24 0.01 22.87
N THR A 51 -4.65 0.13 24.04
CA THR A 51 -4.18 -1.03 24.82
C THR A 51 -5.32 -2.05 24.91
N ASP A 52 -5.05 -3.31 24.54
CA ASP A 52 -6.04 -4.38 24.41
C ASP A 52 -7.15 -4.12 23.36
N GLY A 53 -7.02 -3.05 22.58
CA GLY A 53 -7.91 -2.74 21.48
C GLY A 53 -7.89 -3.82 20.39
N ARG A 54 -9.03 -3.96 19.72
CA ARG A 54 -9.23 -4.97 18.68
C ARG A 54 -9.89 -4.37 17.46
N SER A 55 -9.56 -4.93 16.32
CA SER A 55 -10.21 -4.66 15.04
C SER A 55 -10.32 -5.94 14.23
N SER A 56 -11.15 -5.97 13.22
CA SER A 56 -11.20 -7.06 12.27
C SER A 56 -11.21 -6.52 10.84
N VAL A 57 -10.54 -7.24 9.96
CA VAL A 57 -10.49 -6.93 8.53
C VAL A 57 -10.93 -8.16 7.76
N SER A 58 -11.94 -8.03 6.94
CA SER A 58 -12.43 -9.11 6.08
C SER A 58 -12.49 -8.66 4.63
N LYS A 59 -12.37 -9.63 3.70
CA LYS A 59 -12.44 -9.40 2.25
C LYS A 59 -11.40 -8.44 1.69
N ALA A 60 -10.49 -7.96 2.53
CA ALA A 60 -9.39 -7.11 2.09
C ALA A 60 -8.35 -7.89 1.28
N ASN A 61 -7.65 -7.18 0.43
CA ASN A 61 -6.47 -7.66 -0.26
C ASN A 61 -5.43 -6.55 -0.18
N GLY A 62 -4.48 -6.68 0.76
CA GLY A 62 -3.58 -5.57 1.02
C GLY A 62 -2.55 -5.82 2.11
N VAL A 63 -1.89 -4.77 2.54
CA VAL A 63 -0.75 -4.81 3.45
C VAL A 63 -0.98 -3.91 4.66
N LEU A 64 -0.77 -4.47 5.84
CA LEU A 64 -0.55 -3.72 7.07
C LEU A 64 0.91 -3.27 7.13
N TYR A 65 1.16 -2.04 7.54
CA TYR A 65 2.49 -1.53 7.87
C TYR A 65 2.47 -0.92 9.27
N GLN A 66 3.26 -1.51 10.17
CA GLN A 66 3.29 -1.09 11.57
C GLN A 66 4.09 0.21 11.74
N LEU A 67 3.47 1.22 12.36
CA LEU A 67 4.10 2.50 12.65
C LEU A 67 4.68 2.55 14.07
N SER A 68 3.88 2.18 15.07
CA SER A 68 4.29 2.18 16.48
C SER A 68 3.52 1.14 17.28
N GLY A 69 4.07 0.75 18.42
CA GLY A 69 3.57 -0.39 19.17
C GLY A 69 3.70 -1.69 18.37
N SER A 70 3.01 -2.74 18.77
CA SER A 70 2.98 -4.01 18.05
C SER A 70 1.55 -4.52 17.92
N THR A 71 1.26 -5.18 16.82
CA THR A 71 -0.07 -5.74 16.53
C THR A 71 0.03 -7.25 16.38
N GLU A 72 -0.75 -7.97 17.15
CA GLU A 72 -1.03 -9.39 16.94
C GLU A 72 -2.08 -9.52 15.84
N VAL A 73 -1.75 -10.29 14.81
CA VAL A 73 -2.62 -10.54 13.66
C VAL A 73 -2.92 -12.02 13.59
N SER A 74 -4.18 -12.39 13.72
CA SER A 74 -4.66 -13.77 13.66
C SER A 74 -5.46 -13.99 12.37
N ILE A 75 -5.05 -14.96 11.56
CA ILE A 75 -5.73 -15.36 10.32
C ILE A 75 -5.97 -16.87 10.39
N GLY A 76 -7.21 -17.28 10.68
CA GLY A 76 -7.50 -18.65 11.01
C GLY A 76 -6.72 -19.08 12.26
N ASN A 77 -5.90 -20.12 12.15
CA ASN A 77 -5.04 -20.62 13.24
C ASN A 77 -3.64 -19.99 13.24
N ASP A 78 -3.31 -19.19 12.25
CA ASP A 78 -2.01 -18.54 12.15
C ASP A 78 -2.03 -17.23 12.93
N VAL A 79 -1.07 -17.07 13.85
CA VAL A 79 -0.90 -15.84 14.64
C VAL A 79 0.49 -15.27 14.36
N LYS A 80 0.55 -13.98 14.08
CA LYS A 80 1.79 -13.23 13.90
C LYS A 80 1.74 -11.93 14.66
N VAL A 81 2.88 -11.53 15.21
CA VAL A 81 3.08 -10.18 15.76
C VAL A 81 3.87 -9.37 14.76
N ILE A 82 3.39 -8.19 14.45
CA ILE A 82 4.09 -7.21 13.60
C ILE A 82 4.59 -6.06 14.47
N ASN A 83 5.86 -5.70 14.29
CA ASN A 83 6.56 -4.67 15.04
C ASN A 83 6.80 -3.42 14.18
N PRO A 84 7.14 -2.26 14.77
CA PRO A 84 7.40 -1.04 14.01
C PRO A 84 8.37 -1.26 12.84
N GLY A 85 7.96 -0.81 11.65
CA GLY A 85 8.71 -0.99 10.42
C GLY A 85 8.45 -2.30 9.69
N GLU A 86 7.70 -3.23 10.27
CA GLU A 86 7.31 -4.48 9.63
C GLU A 86 5.97 -4.36 8.89
N GLY A 87 5.78 -5.22 7.88
CA GLY A 87 4.54 -5.33 7.12
C GLY A 87 4.01 -6.75 7.09
N LEU A 88 2.70 -6.87 6.95
CA LEU A 88 2.03 -8.17 6.79
C LEU A 88 0.96 -8.08 5.71
N PHE A 89 1.01 -8.98 4.74
CA PHE A 89 0.01 -9.12 3.72
C PHE A 89 -1.21 -9.91 4.24
N ILE A 90 -2.42 -9.39 3.99
CA ILE A 90 -3.69 -10.06 4.24
C ILE A 90 -4.36 -10.27 2.89
N GLY A 91 -4.48 -11.54 2.48
CA GLY A 91 -5.07 -11.89 1.20
C GLY A 91 -6.58 -11.72 1.17
N SER A 92 -7.11 -11.48 -0.02
CA SER A 92 -8.55 -11.43 -0.25
C SER A 92 -9.25 -12.70 0.20
N GLY A 93 -10.48 -12.54 0.67
CA GLY A 93 -11.29 -13.64 1.22
C GLY A 93 -10.82 -14.15 2.59
N LYS A 94 -9.76 -13.57 3.16
CA LYS A 94 -9.32 -13.87 4.52
C LYS A 94 -9.89 -12.86 5.51
N THR A 95 -10.29 -13.35 6.66
CA THR A 95 -10.59 -12.49 7.81
C THR A 95 -9.40 -12.51 8.75
N ALA A 96 -8.89 -11.34 9.08
CA ALA A 96 -7.85 -11.15 10.08
C ALA A 96 -8.45 -10.47 11.32
N GLN A 97 -8.12 -11.01 12.48
CA GLN A 97 -8.34 -10.34 13.76
C GLN A 97 -7.06 -9.62 14.15
N LEU A 98 -7.18 -8.36 14.50
CA LEU A 98 -6.09 -7.48 14.88
C LEU A 98 -6.25 -7.10 16.34
N LYS A 99 -5.17 -7.22 17.11
CA LYS A 99 -5.15 -6.89 18.54
C LYS A 99 -3.87 -6.14 18.86
N ALA A 100 -3.97 -5.04 19.62
CA ALA A 100 -2.80 -4.42 20.20
C ALA A 100 -2.09 -5.45 21.09
N SER A 101 -0.81 -5.66 20.84
CA SER A 101 0.02 -6.58 21.62
C SER A 101 0.21 -6.03 23.04
N SER A 102 0.53 -6.92 23.99
CA SER A 102 0.73 -6.54 25.39
C SER A 102 1.76 -5.42 25.54
N GLY A 103 1.39 -4.35 26.24
CA GLY A 103 2.31 -3.27 26.62
C GLY A 103 1.93 -1.89 26.10
N GLY A 104 0.89 -1.71 25.33
CA GLY A 104 0.46 -0.38 24.91
C GLY A 104 -0.39 -0.33 23.65
N PRO A 105 -0.77 0.87 23.23
CA PRO A 105 -1.50 1.08 21.99
C PRO A 105 -0.65 0.72 20.78
N SER A 106 -1.30 0.39 19.69
CA SER A 106 -0.68 -0.01 18.42
C SER A 106 -1.21 0.86 17.30
N THR A 107 -0.33 1.28 16.41
CA THR A 107 -0.69 2.14 15.27
C THR A 107 -0.10 1.56 13.99
N PHE A 108 -0.93 1.42 12.97
CA PHE A 108 -0.51 0.92 11.67
C PHE A 108 -1.24 1.61 10.52
N LEU A 109 -0.63 1.55 9.34
CA LEU A 109 -1.27 1.86 8.08
C LEU A 109 -1.79 0.58 7.44
N HIS A 110 -2.96 0.66 6.83
CA HIS A 110 -3.53 -0.43 6.08
C HIS A 110 -3.78 0.04 4.64
N PHE A 111 -2.98 -0.47 3.72
CA PHE A 111 -3.15 -0.30 2.28
C PHE A 111 -3.89 -1.51 1.74
N PHE A 112 -4.97 -1.33 1.03
CA PHE A 112 -5.75 -2.44 0.52
C PHE A 112 -6.59 -2.10 -0.71
N LEU A 113 -6.88 -3.13 -1.47
CA LEU A 113 -7.86 -3.13 -2.54
C LEU A 113 -9.12 -3.83 -2.04
N VAL A 114 -10.25 -3.20 -2.20
CA VAL A 114 -11.54 -3.76 -1.81
C VAL A 114 -12.60 -3.52 -2.88
N PRO A 115 -13.61 -4.39 -2.96
CA PRO A 115 -14.82 -4.08 -3.68
C PRO A 115 -15.46 -2.80 -3.13
N ALA A 116 -16.04 -1.99 -3.99
CA ALA A 116 -16.68 -0.75 -3.58
C ALA A 116 -17.75 -0.95 -2.47
N ALA A 117 -18.42 -2.10 -2.47
CA ALA A 117 -19.42 -2.45 -1.45
C ALA A 117 -18.83 -2.66 -0.04
N ASP A 118 -17.52 -2.94 0.06
CA ASP A 118 -16.87 -3.22 1.35
C ASP A 118 -16.17 -1.98 1.94
N LEU A 119 -16.31 -0.83 1.30
CA LEU A 119 -15.64 0.42 1.66
C LEU A 119 -16.05 0.98 3.02
N ASP A 120 -17.27 0.76 3.40
CA ASP A 120 -17.89 1.32 4.60
C ASP A 120 -18.04 0.28 5.71
N ALA A 121 -17.27 -0.84 5.62
CA ALA A 121 -17.23 -1.82 6.68
C ALA A 121 -16.81 -1.18 8.00
N THR A 122 -17.64 -1.30 9.02
CA THR A 122 -17.42 -0.69 10.32
C THR A 122 -16.33 -1.46 11.08
N GLU A 123 -15.33 -0.74 11.58
CA GLU A 123 -14.33 -1.31 12.47
C GLU A 123 -14.95 -1.55 13.86
N MET A 124 -14.46 -2.59 14.54
CA MET A 124 -14.89 -2.86 15.91
C MET A 124 -14.19 -1.91 16.89
N ALA A 125 -14.96 -1.33 17.80
CA ALA A 125 -14.39 -0.58 18.93
C ALA A 125 -13.63 -1.54 19.89
N PRO A 126 -12.55 -1.08 20.57
CA PRO A 126 -12.01 0.27 20.57
C PRO A 126 -10.90 0.46 19.53
N ALA A 127 -11.25 0.80 18.33
CA ALA A 127 -10.31 1.22 17.29
C ALA A 127 -10.64 2.65 16.86
N ILE A 128 -9.60 3.45 16.61
CA ILE A 128 -9.71 4.74 15.96
C ILE A 128 -9.25 4.55 14.52
N VAL A 129 -10.14 4.79 13.58
CA VAL A 129 -9.86 4.66 12.15
C VAL A 129 -9.92 6.03 11.49
N LYS A 130 -8.83 6.42 10.86
CA LYS A 130 -8.76 7.62 10.02
C LYS A 130 -8.56 7.20 8.58
N HIS A 131 -9.51 7.52 7.74
CA HIS A 131 -9.36 7.37 6.29
C HIS A 131 -8.36 8.41 5.80
N VAL A 132 -7.22 7.97 5.33
CA VAL A 132 -6.17 8.85 4.76
C VAL A 132 -6.47 9.12 3.30
N TYR A 133 -6.88 8.09 2.58
CA TYR A 133 -7.20 8.19 1.17
C TYR A 133 -8.18 7.09 0.73
N ARG A 134 -8.99 7.45 -0.25
CA ARG A 134 -9.91 6.55 -0.93
C ARG A 134 -10.03 6.99 -2.39
N THR A 135 -9.87 6.09 -3.33
CA THR A 135 -10.25 6.37 -4.70
C THR A 135 -11.78 6.50 -4.77
N THR A 136 -12.27 7.55 -5.42
CA THR A 136 -13.71 7.80 -5.58
C THR A 136 -14.34 6.96 -6.69
N ALA A 137 -13.51 6.33 -7.50
CA ALA A 137 -13.87 5.44 -8.60
C ALA A 137 -12.91 4.25 -8.61
N PRO A 138 -13.24 3.16 -9.29
CA PRO A 138 -12.28 2.12 -9.61
C PRO A 138 -11.01 2.72 -10.20
N ILE A 139 -9.85 2.12 -9.89
CA ILE A 139 -8.58 2.57 -10.46
C ILE A 139 -8.70 2.53 -11.97
N PRO A 140 -8.55 3.67 -12.67
CA PRO A 140 -8.63 3.72 -14.11
C PRO A 140 -7.61 2.74 -14.72
N ASP A 141 -7.96 2.11 -15.82
CA ASP A 141 -7.09 1.23 -16.61
C ASP A 141 -6.60 -0.04 -15.91
N LEU A 142 -7.12 -0.35 -14.73
CA LEU A 142 -6.90 -1.65 -14.10
C LEU A 142 -7.61 -2.72 -14.95
N LYS A 143 -6.85 -3.39 -15.81
CA LYS A 143 -7.38 -4.43 -16.71
C LYS A 143 -7.62 -5.73 -15.95
N PRO A 144 -8.54 -6.59 -16.41
CA PRO A 144 -8.67 -7.94 -15.85
C PRO A 144 -7.39 -8.74 -16.11
N SER A 145 -6.55 -8.86 -15.13
CA SER A 145 -5.29 -9.64 -15.20
C SER A 145 -4.79 -9.93 -13.78
N GLY A 146 -3.70 -10.65 -13.66
CA GLY A 146 -2.94 -10.75 -12.42
C GLY A 146 -2.23 -9.42 -12.10
N TYR A 147 -2.18 -9.08 -10.83
CA TYR A 147 -1.46 -7.91 -10.32
C TYR A 147 -0.52 -8.30 -9.18
N ASP A 148 0.65 -7.69 -9.19
CA ASP A 148 1.55 -7.71 -8.06
C ASP A 148 1.19 -6.55 -7.12
N LEU A 149 0.95 -6.88 -5.85
CA LEU A 149 0.80 -5.91 -4.78
C LEU A 149 2.10 -5.88 -3.99
N ASN A 150 2.76 -4.73 -3.99
CA ASN A 150 4.09 -4.58 -3.44
C ASN A 150 4.15 -3.40 -2.49
N LEU A 151 4.57 -3.64 -1.24
CA LEU A 151 4.90 -2.59 -0.29
C LEU A 151 6.42 -2.44 -0.21
N THR A 152 6.93 -1.24 -0.47
CA THR A 152 8.36 -0.93 -0.40
C THR A 152 8.59 0.26 0.52
N ARG A 153 9.56 0.15 1.42
CA ARG A 153 10.09 1.28 2.17
C ARG A 153 11.31 1.82 1.43
N VAL A 154 11.30 3.11 1.15
CA VAL A 154 12.38 3.81 0.42
C VAL A 154 12.95 4.90 1.31
N THR A 155 14.27 5.02 1.32
CA THR A 155 14.96 6.13 2.00
C THR A 155 15.89 6.82 1.01
N PHE A 156 15.71 8.13 0.85
CA PHE A 156 16.59 9.00 0.07
C PHE A 156 17.51 9.75 1.04
N PRO A 157 18.83 9.73 0.79
CA PRO A 157 19.76 10.50 1.61
C PRO A 157 19.48 12.00 1.52
N ALA A 158 19.95 12.73 2.51
CA ALA A 158 19.91 14.20 2.51
C ALA A 158 20.61 14.77 1.27
N GLY A 159 20.06 15.82 0.71
CA GLY A 159 20.60 16.50 -0.47
C GLY A 159 20.50 15.70 -1.78
N MET A 160 19.75 14.63 -1.82
CA MET A 160 19.59 13.81 -3.03
C MET A 160 18.88 14.64 -4.12
N PRO A 161 19.50 14.82 -5.33
CA PRO A 161 18.83 15.48 -6.43
C PRO A 161 17.62 14.67 -6.91
N SER A 162 16.73 15.31 -7.65
CA SER A 162 15.62 14.61 -8.30
C SER A 162 16.15 13.48 -9.19
N ASN A 163 15.52 12.31 -9.05
CA ASN A 163 15.79 11.16 -9.92
C ASN A 163 15.33 11.44 -11.36
N ALA A 164 15.67 10.55 -12.28
CA ALA A 164 15.21 10.66 -13.67
C ALA A 164 13.68 10.58 -13.74
N PRO A 165 13.06 11.28 -14.71
CA PRO A 165 11.63 11.14 -14.96
C PRO A 165 11.24 9.69 -15.18
N HIS A 166 10.16 9.27 -14.54
CA HIS A 166 9.65 7.91 -14.63
C HIS A 166 8.14 7.90 -14.41
N HIS A 167 7.50 6.77 -14.69
CA HIS A 167 6.07 6.58 -14.48
C HIS A 167 5.79 5.18 -13.92
N ARG A 168 4.56 4.94 -13.50
CA ARG A 168 4.12 3.64 -12.99
C ARG A 168 3.54 2.78 -14.11
N SER A 169 3.86 1.49 -14.09
CA SER A 169 3.18 0.51 -14.95
C SER A 169 1.76 0.19 -14.48
N GLY A 170 1.40 0.67 -13.30
CA GLY A 170 0.13 0.55 -12.65
C GLY A 170 -0.15 1.78 -11.81
N ALA A 171 -0.66 1.62 -10.59
CA ALA A 171 -0.90 2.70 -9.65
C ALA A 171 -0.03 2.56 -8.40
N ALA A 172 0.22 3.65 -7.70
CA ALA A 172 0.92 3.62 -6.42
C ALA A 172 0.31 4.57 -5.40
N LEU A 173 0.36 4.15 -4.15
CA LEU A 173 0.01 4.94 -2.98
C LEU A 173 1.27 5.15 -2.14
N TYR A 174 1.57 6.39 -1.80
CA TYR A 174 2.72 6.75 -0.97
C TYR A 174 2.26 7.30 0.37
N TYR A 175 3.11 7.10 1.37
CA TYR A 175 2.98 7.77 2.65
C TYR A 175 4.35 8.15 3.18
N VAL A 176 4.55 9.44 3.44
CA VAL A 176 5.83 9.97 3.96
C VAL A 176 5.91 9.71 5.46
N LEU A 177 6.96 8.98 5.88
CA LEU A 177 7.21 8.63 7.28
C LEU A 177 8.05 9.69 7.97
N SER A 178 9.11 10.18 7.32
CA SER A 178 10.04 11.18 7.89
C SER A 178 10.75 11.93 6.78
N GLY A 179 11.29 13.11 7.13
CA GLY A 179 11.92 14.02 6.18
C GLY A 179 10.91 14.74 5.29
N THR A 180 11.41 15.58 4.38
CA THR A 180 10.55 16.33 3.45
C THR A 180 11.07 16.14 2.03
N GLY A 181 10.26 15.52 1.18
CA GLY A 181 10.60 15.26 -0.20
C GLY A 181 10.14 16.35 -1.17
N ALA A 182 10.79 16.41 -2.32
CA ALA A 182 10.35 17.17 -3.48
C ALA A 182 9.80 16.20 -4.53
N ASN A 183 8.49 16.26 -4.78
CA ASN A 183 7.81 15.47 -5.80
C ASN A 183 7.50 16.40 -6.98
N THR A 184 8.07 16.12 -8.15
CA THR A 184 7.87 16.92 -9.36
C THR A 184 6.88 16.22 -10.29
N ILE A 185 5.80 16.92 -10.62
CA ILE A 185 4.74 16.46 -11.55
C ILE A 185 4.52 17.59 -12.55
N ASP A 186 4.56 17.30 -13.84
CA ASP A 186 4.40 18.27 -14.92
C ASP A 186 5.25 19.55 -14.72
N GLY A 187 6.50 19.36 -14.31
CA GLY A 187 7.44 20.45 -14.04
C GLY A 187 7.18 21.23 -12.75
N THR A 188 6.09 20.94 -12.04
CA THR A 188 5.77 21.59 -10.76
C THR A 188 6.35 20.80 -9.60
N VAL A 189 7.15 21.45 -8.77
CA VAL A 189 7.72 20.86 -7.56
C VAL A 189 6.76 21.03 -6.39
N ILE A 190 6.38 19.92 -5.78
CA ILE A 190 5.47 19.88 -4.63
C ILE A 190 6.22 19.32 -3.43
N SER A 191 6.26 20.08 -2.34
CA SER A 191 6.85 19.62 -1.08
C SER A 191 5.95 18.60 -0.38
N ARG A 192 6.55 17.49 0.09
CA ARG A 192 5.85 16.39 0.75
C ARG A 192 6.46 16.14 2.13
N ALA A 193 5.78 16.59 3.15
CA ALA A 193 6.18 16.45 4.55
C ALA A 193 5.69 15.13 5.18
N PRO A 194 6.15 14.75 6.38
CA PRO A 194 5.65 13.58 7.11
C PRO A 194 4.13 13.58 7.25
N GLY A 195 3.52 12.43 7.03
CA GLY A 195 2.06 12.28 6.98
C GLY A 195 1.44 12.63 5.64
N ALA A 196 2.21 13.17 4.69
CA ALA A 196 1.70 13.40 3.34
C ALA A 196 1.39 12.07 2.66
N PHE A 197 0.22 12.03 2.02
CA PHE A 197 -0.22 10.95 1.18
C PHE A 197 -0.20 11.40 -0.28
N ILE A 198 0.22 10.50 -1.16
CA ILE A 198 0.29 10.76 -2.60
C ILE A 198 -0.27 9.55 -3.34
N TYR A 199 -1.20 9.81 -4.26
CA TYR A 199 -1.66 8.83 -5.24
C TYR A 199 -1.01 9.14 -6.59
N GLU A 200 -0.35 8.14 -7.16
CA GLU A 200 0.20 8.18 -8.51
C GLU A 200 -0.61 7.22 -9.38
N PRO A 201 -1.43 7.75 -10.31
CA PRO A 201 -2.16 6.94 -11.27
C PRO A 201 -1.22 6.33 -12.30
N PHE A 202 -1.76 5.45 -13.16
CA PHE A 202 -1.08 4.91 -14.32
C PHE A 202 -0.47 6.03 -15.16
N ASP A 203 0.73 5.78 -15.67
CA ASP A 203 1.43 6.64 -16.64
C ASP A 203 1.71 8.08 -16.22
N LEU A 204 1.46 8.44 -14.96
CA LEU A 204 1.82 9.77 -14.45
C LEU A 204 3.34 9.90 -14.40
N VAL A 205 3.90 10.74 -15.28
CA VAL A 205 5.33 11.05 -15.25
C VAL A 205 5.65 11.94 -14.08
N HIS A 206 6.59 11.52 -13.26
CA HIS A 206 6.99 12.25 -12.06
C HIS A 206 8.46 12.02 -11.73
N GLN A 207 8.95 12.79 -10.76
CA GLN A 207 10.29 12.69 -10.20
C GLN A 207 10.22 12.88 -8.68
N TRP A 208 11.16 12.29 -7.99
CA TRP A 208 11.34 12.48 -6.56
C TRP A 208 12.77 12.86 -6.24
N GLY A 209 12.93 13.78 -5.30
CA GLY A 209 14.21 14.16 -4.72
C GLY A 209 14.09 14.45 -3.23
N ASN A 210 15.22 14.62 -2.59
CA ASN A 210 15.32 15.05 -1.21
C ASN A 210 16.29 16.22 -1.10
N PRO A 211 15.85 17.46 -1.34
CA PRO A 211 16.73 18.64 -1.20
C PRO A 211 17.00 19.02 0.25
N GLY A 212 16.31 18.40 1.21
CA GLY A 212 16.41 18.70 2.63
C GLY A 212 17.70 18.16 3.28
N PRO A 213 18.01 18.64 4.50
CA PRO A 213 19.20 18.22 5.24
C PRO A 213 19.04 16.86 5.95
N GLU A 214 17.82 16.33 6.03
CA GLU A 214 17.51 15.07 6.70
C GLU A 214 17.12 13.99 5.70
N PRO A 215 17.37 12.71 5.99
CA PRO A 215 16.90 11.62 5.14
C PRO A 215 15.37 11.64 4.99
N LEU A 216 14.90 11.51 3.74
CA LEU A 216 13.51 11.31 3.42
C LEU A 216 13.19 9.82 3.43
N THR A 217 12.22 9.41 4.25
CA THR A 217 11.72 8.03 4.24
C THR A 217 10.24 8.01 3.95
N PHE A 218 9.84 7.19 3.00
CA PHE A 218 8.44 6.94 2.67
C PHE A 218 8.18 5.47 2.38
N ILE A 219 6.94 5.06 2.45
CA ILE A 219 6.47 3.76 1.97
C ILE A 219 5.65 3.94 0.71
N THR A 220 5.73 2.98 -0.18
CA THR A 220 4.94 2.92 -1.41
C THR A 220 4.26 1.57 -1.53
N PHE A 221 2.95 1.59 -1.74
CA PHE A 221 2.15 0.44 -2.10
C PHE A 221 1.88 0.49 -3.60
N ASN A 222 2.53 -0.40 -4.34
CA ASN A 222 2.40 -0.49 -5.78
C ASN A 222 1.39 -1.56 -6.16
N ILE A 223 0.61 -1.25 -7.19
CA ILE A 223 -0.37 -2.13 -7.81
C ILE A 223 0.02 -2.17 -9.29
N ASN A 224 0.79 -3.16 -9.70
CA ASN A 224 1.31 -3.26 -11.07
C ASN A 224 0.91 -4.58 -11.74
N PRO A 225 0.81 -4.61 -13.07
CA PRO A 225 0.53 -5.86 -13.79
C PRO A 225 1.55 -6.95 -13.42
N GLU A 226 1.08 -8.18 -13.29
CA GLU A 226 1.90 -9.34 -12.91
C GLU A 226 3.13 -9.46 -13.79
N GLY A 227 4.30 -9.57 -13.16
CA GLY A 227 5.60 -9.71 -13.84
C GLY A 227 6.10 -8.45 -14.54
N VAL A 228 5.41 -7.30 -14.40
CA VAL A 228 5.86 -6.02 -14.96
C VAL A 228 6.49 -5.18 -13.85
N ALA A 229 7.63 -4.56 -14.14
CA ALA A 229 8.29 -3.67 -13.19
C ALA A 229 7.35 -2.53 -12.78
N ALA A 230 7.26 -2.25 -11.47
CA ALA A 230 6.38 -1.20 -10.94
C ALA A 230 6.78 0.21 -11.43
N VAL A 231 8.06 0.40 -11.74
CA VAL A 231 8.63 1.68 -12.22
C VAL A 231 9.19 1.50 -13.61
N LEU A 232 8.75 2.33 -14.53
CA LEU A 232 9.23 2.38 -15.91
C LEU A 232 9.94 3.72 -16.17
N PRO A 233 11.09 3.73 -16.85
CA PRO A 233 11.84 4.97 -17.14
C PRO A 233 11.18 5.80 -18.24
N GLY A 234 11.40 7.12 -18.18
CA GLY A 234 10.99 8.05 -19.22
C GLY A 234 9.51 8.44 -19.20
N ALA A 235 9.09 9.13 -20.24
CA ALA A 235 7.68 9.50 -20.45
C ALA A 235 6.92 8.30 -21.05
N PRO A 236 5.65 8.08 -20.68
CA PRO A 236 4.80 7.11 -21.36
C PRO A 236 4.73 7.42 -22.85
N ALA A 237 4.61 6.36 -23.66
CA ALA A 237 4.38 6.55 -25.08
C ALA A 237 3.07 7.33 -25.29
N LYS A 238 3.13 8.42 -26.04
CA LYS A 238 1.92 9.15 -26.42
C LYS A 238 1.06 8.16 -27.22
N THR A 239 -0.06 7.77 -26.65
CA THR A 239 -1.12 7.09 -27.43
C THR A 239 -1.59 8.06 -28.51
N GLN A 240 -1.30 7.69 -29.76
CA GLN A 240 -1.84 8.40 -30.93
C GLN A 240 -3.32 8.09 -31.09
#